data_1e60bd8080a484d9bdb3497b13a038e1
#
_entry.id   1e60bd8080a484d9bdb3497b13a038e1
#
_cell.length_a   1.000
_cell.length_b   1.000
_cell.length_c   1.000
_cell.angle_alpha   90.00
_cell.angle_beta   90.00
_cell.angle_gamma   90.00
#
_symmetry.space_group_name_H-M   'P 1'
#
loop_
_entity.id
_entity.type
_entity.pdbx_description
1 polymer ?
#
loop_
_entity_poly.entity_id
_entity_poly.type
_entity_poly.pdbx_seq_one_letter_code
_entity_poly.pdbx_strand_id
1 'polypeptide(L)'
;MESGVDLTCFRTKPGATTGVTIVLPHGKNRHILTYPGVMSALKVDDLDLRYLTSARHFHLSSLFLQTGLHAGLPRLFDDLKAAGLTLSLDTNDDPTGTWRGVLDQLLDKVDILLPNEEELLQIAGVTILEEALSKLAPRVPMIVAKCGARGALVQCGNERQWVRPLAVQPIDTIGAGDSFNAGFLSAWLAGKNPLDSATMGNLTGALSTLRPGGIAAHHDSSLRTQFLKANSIA
;
A
#
# COMPACT_ATOMS: atom_id res chain seq x y z
N MET A 1 -5.06 7.52 -21.45
CA MET A 1 -5.03 6.24 -20.71
C MET A 1 -6.41 6.01 -20.12
N GLU A 2 -7.09 4.99 -20.55
CA GLU A 2 -8.46 4.66 -20.07
C GLU A 2 -8.40 3.82 -18.78
N SER A 3 -7.79 4.38 -17.73
CA SER A 3 -7.71 3.69 -16.44
C SER A 3 -9.00 3.80 -15.62
N GLY A 4 -9.94 4.68 -16.03
CA GLY A 4 -11.15 4.97 -15.24
C GLY A 4 -10.92 5.77 -13.97
N VAL A 5 -9.68 6.25 -13.73
CA VAL A 5 -9.37 7.09 -12.57
C VAL A 5 -9.94 8.48 -12.76
N ASP A 6 -10.70 8.96 -11.78
CA ASP A 6 -11.16 10.34 -11.73
C ASP A 6 -10.00 11.27 -11.34
N LEU A 7 -9.69 12.21 -12.23
CA LEU A 7 -8.61 13.19 -12.04
C LEU A 7 -9.16 14.62 -11.76
N THR A 8 -10.42 14.75 -11.44
CA THR A 8 -11.06 16.07 -11.21
C THR A 8 -10.32 16.90 -10.16
N CYS A 9 -9.84 16.26 -9.09
CA CYS A 9 -9.09 16.91 -8.02
C CYS A 9 -7.57 16.76 -8.14
N PHE A 10 -7.07 16.32 -9.30
CA PHE A 10 -5.63 16.26 -9.55
C PHE A 10 -5.01 17.66 -9.51
N ARG A 11 -3.91 17.83 -8.78
CA ARG A 11 -3.23 19.11 -8.61
C ARG A 11 -1.90 19.13 -9.35
N THR A 12 -1.65 20.22 -10.07
CA THR A 12 -0.35 20.52 -10.66
C THR A 12 0.22 21.77 -10.00
N LYS A 13 1.54 21.83 -9.86
CA LYS A 13 2.25 23.02 -9.33
C LYS A 13 3.08 23.63 -10.45
N PRO A 14 2.62 24.72 -11.08
CA PRO A 14 3.37 25.39 -12.15
C PRO A 14 4.77 25.81 -11.68
N GLY A 15 5.75 25.69 -12.57
CA GLY A 15 7.14 26.09 -12.29
C GLY A 15 7.91 25.15 -11.34
N ALA A 16 7.31 24.03 -10.93
CA ALA A 16 7.97 23.06 -10.08
C ALA A 16 8.31 21.78 -10.87
N THR A 17 9.32 21.05 -10.40
CA THR A 17 9.82 19.83 -11.06
C THR A 17 9.16 18.59 -10.47
N THR A 18 8.71 17.68 -11.34
CA THR A 18 8.22 16.36 -10.92
C THR A 18 9.35 15.54 -10.27
N GLY A 19 9.03 14.80 -9.22
CA GLY A 19 9.98 13.88 -8.61
C GLY A 19 10.40 12.75 -9.57
N VAL A 20 11.64 12.29 -9.45
CA VAL A 20 12.20 11.21 -10.27
C VAL A 20 12.92 10.22 -9.37
N THR A 21 12.59 8.96 -9.49
CA THR A 21 13.30 7.87 -8.81
C THR A 21 14.02 7.01 -9.85
N ILE A 22 15.34 6.84 -9.65
CA ILE A 22 16.18 5.96 -10.46
C ILE A 22 16.48 4.72 -9.63
N VAL A 23 16.11 3.56 -10.18
CA VAL A 23 16.40 2.27 -9.57
C VAL A 23 17.60 1.66 -10.27
N LEU A 24 18.67 1.42 -9.54
CA LEU A 24 19.91 0.83 -10.02
C LEU A 24 20.00 -0.63 -9.53
N PRO A 25 19.76 -1.63 -10.41
CA PRO A 25 19.91 -3.03 -10.05
C PRO A 25 21.35 -3.35 -9.66
N HIS A 26 21.54 -4.08 -8.55
CA HIS A 26 22.87 -4.56 -8.12
C HIS A 26 22.75 -6.00 -7.60
N GLY A 27 22.97 -6.98 -8.46
CA GLY A 27 22.79 -8.39 -8.13
C GLY A 27 21.35 -8.70 -7.70
N LYS A 28 21.19 -9.20 -6.49
CA LYS A 28 19.85 -9.42 -5.87
C LYS A 28 19.29 -8.18 -5.15
N ASN A 29 20.11 -7.13 -5.02
CA ASN A 29 19.77 -5.89 -4.35
C ASN A 29 19.52 -4.79 -5.38
N ARG A 30 19.06 -3.63 -4.90
CA ARG A 30 18.87 -2.43 -5.70
C ARG A 30 19.26 -1.20 -4.88
N HIS A 31 19.85 -0.22 -5.55
CA HIS A 31 20.02 1.12 -5.01
C HIS A 31 18.93 2.01 -5.59
N ILE A 32 18.35 2.85 -4.76
CA ILE A 32 17.28 3.78 -5.14
C ILE A 32 17.81 5.20 -4.93
N LEU A 33 17.83 5.98 -6.01
CA LEU A 33 18.17 7.39 -5.97
C LEU A 33 16.92 8.20 -6.30
N THR A 34 16.44 8.98 -5.33
CA THR A 34 15.23 9.77 -5.50
C THR A 34 15.54 11.27 -5.47
N TYR A 35 15.20 11.96 -6.54
CA TYR A 35 15.02 13.40 -6.53
C TYR A 35 13.57 13.69 -6.17
N PRO A 36 13.28 14.29 -5.00
CA PRO A 36 11.90 14.36 -4.49
C PRO A 36 11.00 15.31 -5.29
N GLY A 37 11.55 16.32 -5.97
CA GLY A 37 10.74 17.30 -6.69
C GLY A 37 9.64 17.91 -5.82
N VAL A 38 8.38 17.82 -6.27
CA VAL A 38 7.20 18.30 -5.53
C VAL A 38 6.57 17.26 -4.60
N MET A 39 7.21 16.11 -4.39
CA MET A 39 6.65 15.00 -3.59
C MET A 39 6.21 15.45 -2.19
N SER A 40 6.98 16.34 -1.55
CA SER A 40 6.70 16.86 -0.21
C SER A 40 5.92 18.20 -0.21
N ALA A 41 5.46 18.67 -1.37
CA ALA A 41 4.84 19.99 -1.48
C ALA A 41 3.34 20.01 -1.20
N LEU A 42 2.67 18.84 -1.36
CA LEU A 42 1.24 18.70 -1.10
C LEU A 42 0.96 18.81 0.40
N LYS A 43 -0.01 19.65 0.76
CA LYS A 43 -0.49 19.82 2.14
C LYS A 43 -1.93 19.38 2.25
N VAL A 44 -2.39 19.08 3.46
CA VAL A 44 -3.80 18.72 3.70
C VAL A 44 -4.75 19.85 3.28
N ASP A 45 -4.36 21.11 3.47
CA ASP A 45 -5.15 22.27 3.06
C ASP A 45 -5.33 22.40 1.53
N ASP A 46 -4.50 21.71 0.73
CA ASP A 46 -4.63 21.65 -0.73
C ASP A 46 -5.69 20.62 -1.19
N LEU A 47 -6.17 19.77 -0.28
CA LEU A 47 -7.11 18.68 -0.58
C LEU A 47 -8.56 19.17 -0.53
N ASP A 48 -9.38 18.70 -1.46
CA ASP A 48 -10.83 18.94 -1.41
C ASP A 48 -11.50 17.89 -0.50
N LEU A 49 -11.81 18.29 0.74
CA LEU A 49 -12.40 17.41 1.72
C LEU A 49 -13.78 16.88 1.27
N ARG A 50 -14.58 17.69 0.54
CA ARG A 50 -15.88 17.24 0.02
C ARG A 50 -15.72 16.14 -1.02
N TYR A 51 -14.70 16.25 -1.88
CA TYR A 51 -14.35 15.19 -2.82
C TYR A 51 -13.91 13.92 -2.08
N LEU A 52 -13.01 14.03 -1.11
CA LEU A 52 -12.54 12.88 -0.33
C LEU A 52 -13.69 12.18 0.41
N THR A 53 -14.58 12.95 1.06
CA THR A 53 -15.71 12.40 1.82
C THR A 53 -16.85 11.84 0.94
N SER A 54 -16.79 12.02 -0.36
CA SER A 54 -17.72 11.37 -1.30
C SER A 54 -17.37 9.89 -1.55
N ALA A 55 -16.18 9.46 -1.15
CA ALA A 55 -15.74 8.07 -1.27
C ALA A 55 -16.17 7.22 -0.06
N ARG A 56 -16.06 5.89 -0.20
CA ARG A 56 -16.30 4.95 0.91
C ARG A 56 -15.04 4.60 1.68
N HIS A 57 -13.89 4.82 1.05
CA HIS A 57 -12.60 4.42 1.57
C HIS A 57 -11.50 5.40 1.15
N PHE A 58 -10.57 5.64 2.02
CA PHE A 58 -9.36 6.42 1.75
C PHE A 58 -8.12 5.57 2.00
N HIS A 59 -7.25 5.50 1.00
CA HIS A 59 -5.95 4.83 1.11
C HIS A 59 -4.82 5.84 1.03
N LEU A 60 -3.98 5.87 2.05
CA LEU A 60 -2.74 6.63 2.04
C LEU A 60 -1.57 5.68 1.78
N SER A 61 -0.84 5.91 0.71
CA SER A 61 0.42 5.21 0.42
C SER A 61 1.63 6.12 0.61
N SER A 62 2.79 5.50 0.85
CA SER A 62 4.09 6.21 0.94
C SER A 62 4.10 7.34 1.98
N LEU A 63 3.58 7.06 3.18
CA LEU A 63 3.44 8.04 4.26
C LEU A 63 4.70 8.89 4.46
N PHE A 64 5.86 8.25 4.61
CA PHE A 64 7.10 8.94 4.97
C PHE A 64 7.69 9.79 3.86
N LEU A 65 7.26 9.60 2.61
CA LEU A 65 7.68 10.43 1.48
C LEU A 65 6.81 11.68 1.32
N GLN A 66 5.60 11.67 1.84
CA GLN A 66 4.63 12.77 1.71
C GLN A 66 4.68 13.72 2.89
N THR A 67 5.89 14.21 3.23
CA THR A 67 6.14 14.98 4.45
C THR A 67 5.32 16.26 4.57
N GLY A 68 4.90 16.87 3.45
CA GLY A 68 4.03 18.05 3.47
C GLY A 68 2.64 17.79 4.04
N LEU A 69 2.16 16.54 4.01
CA LEU A 69 0.88 16.15 4.59
C LEU A 69 0.95 15.92 6.10
N HIS A 70 2.14 15.56 6.65
CA HIS A 70 2.29 15.03 8.00
C HIS A 70 1.56 15.84 9.07
N ALA A 71 1.73 17.17 9.08
CA ALA A 71 1.15 18.02 10.11
C ALA A 71 -0.39 18.01 10.15
N GLY A 72 -1.03 17.81 8.99
CA GLY A 72 -2.48 17.82 8.86
C GLY A 72 -3.13 16.43 8.86
N LEU A 73 -2.35 15.34 8.67
CA LEU A 73 -2.90 13.98 8.53
C LEU A 73 -3.72 13.52 9.73
N PRO A 74 -3.32 13.74 11.00
CA PRO A 74 -4.12 13.28 12.14
C PRO A 74 -5.53 13.86 12.13
N ARG A 75 -5.66 15.16 11.82
CA ARG A 75 -6.96 15.82 11.70
C ARG A 75 -7.73 15.33 10.48
N LEU A 76 -7.06 15.21 9.33
CA LEU A 76 -7.71 14.69 8.12
C LEU A 76 -8.31 13.30 8.36
N PHE A 77 -7.58 12.42 9.05
CA PHE A 77 -8.06 11.07 9.36
C PHE A 77 -9.29 11.11 10.27
N ASP A 78 -9.32 12.00 11.29
CA ASP A 78 -10.49 12.20 12.13
C ASP A 78 -11.69 12.69 11.31
N ASP A 79 -11.51 13.68 10.44
CA ASP A 79 -12.56 14.22 9.58
C ASP A 79 -13.12 13.15 8.62
N LEU A 80 -12.25 12.32 8.02
CA LEU A 80 -12.66 11.23 7.13
C LEU A 80 -13.39 10.11 7.90
N LYS A 81 -12.94 9.74 9.10
CA LYS A 81 -13.63 8.78 9.96
C LYS A 81 -15.01 9.31 10.39
N ALA A 82 -15.10 10.58 10.78
CA ALA A 82 -16.37 11.22 11.12
C ALA A 82 -17.36 11.24 9.95
N ALA A 83 -16.87 11.32 8.72
CA ALA A 83 -17.65 11.20 7.49
C ALA A 83 -18.03 9.74 7.14
N GLY A 84 -17.59 8.75 7.92
CA GLY A 84 -17.94 7.33 7.74
C GLY A 84 -17.01 6.55 6.80
N LEU A 85 -15.88 7.10 6.41
CA LEU A 85 -14.93 6.38 5.57
C LEU A 85 -14.15 5.34 6.39
N THR A 86 -13.80 4.26 5.73
CA THR A 86 -12.74 3.37 6.20
C THR A 86 -11.39 3.85 5.68
N LEU A 87 -10.32 3.63 6.47
CA LEU A 87 -8.99 4.15 6.20
C LEU A 87 -7.97 3.01 6.10
N SER A 88 -7.12 3.04 5.09
CA SER A 88 -5.97 2.14 5.02
C SER A 88 -4.67 2.89 4.81
N LEU A 89 -3.59 2.29 5.28
CA LEU A 89 -2.25 2.85 5.26
C LEU A 89 -1.24 1.83 4.74
N ASP A 90 -0.43 2.25 3.77
CA ASP A 90 0.85 1.65 3.41
C ASP A 90 1.95 2.68 3.68
N THR A 91 2.85 2.37 4.58
CA THR A 91 3.89 3.32 4.99
C THR A 91 4.95 3.51 3.92
N ASN A 92 5.25 2.47 3.14
CA ASN A 92 6.49 2.36 2.39
C ASN A 92 7.70 2.52 3.33
N ASP A 93 8.92 2.56 2.78
CA ASP A 93 10.13 2.72 3.58
C ASP A 93 10.21 4.10 4.26
N ASP A 94 10.74 4.15 5.47
CA ASP A 94 11.05 5.42 6.17
C ASP A 94 12.51 5.81 5.91
N PRO A 95 12.78 6.84 5.09
CA PRO A 95 14.14 7.29 4.79
C PRO A 95 14.94 7.71 6.03
N THR A 96 14.26 8.04 7.14
CA THR A 96 14.91 8.41 8.41
C THR A 96 15.19 7.21 9.31
N GLY A 97 14.57 6.07 9.05
CA GLY A 97 14.68 4.86 9.85
C GLY A 97 14.08 4.96 11.26
N THR A 98 13.31 6.01 11.54
CA THR A 98 12.75 6.23 12.89
C THR A 98 11.45 5.48 13.12
N TRP A 99 10.63 5.32 12.08
CA TRP A 99 9.33 4.63 12.10
C TRP A 99 8.37 5.18 13.17
N ARG A 100 8.44 6.48 13.43
CA ARG A 100 7.74 7.19 14.51
C ARG A 100 7.10 8.48 14.00
N GLY A 101 6.73 9.35 14.91
CA GLY A 101 6.23 10.68 14.61
C GLY A 101 4.77 10.67 14.16
N VAL A 102 4.50 11.05 12.90
CA VAL A 102 3.13 11.07 12.38
C VAL A 102 2.50 9.67 12.36
N LEU A 103 3.30 8.62 12.12
CA LEU A 103 2.79 7.24 12.14
C LEU A 103 2.15 6.89 13.49
N ASP A 104 2.80 7.25 14.61
CA ASP A 104 2.26 6.98 15.95
C ASP A 104 0.88 7.62 16.18
N GLN A 105 0.61 8.75 15.51
CA GLN A 105 -0.66 9.47 15.62
C GLN A 105 -1.76 8.88 14.70
N LEU A 106 -1.36 8.08 13.69
CA LEU A 106 -2.28 7.52 12.71
C LEU A 106 -2.68 6.08 13.00
N LEU A 107 -1.83 5.27 13.66
CA LEU A 107 -2.07 3.84 13.84
C LEU A 107 -3.41 3.53 14.51
N ASP A 108 -3.87 4.34 15.46
CA ASP A 108 -5.15 4.14 16.14
C ASP A 108 -6.36 4.63 15.32
N LYS A 109 -6.11 5.24 14.16
CA LYS A 109 -7.14 5.81 13.28
C LYS A 109 -7.37 4.98 12.02
N VAL A 110 -6.41 4.13 11.63
CA VAL A 110 -6.53 3.28 10.44
C VAL A 110 -7.31 2.00 10.73
N ASP A 111 -8.11 1.57 9.78
CA ASP A 111 -8.83 0.29 9.83
C ASP A 111 -7.96 -0.86 9.31
N ILE A 112 -7.09 -0.57 8.32
CA ILE A 112 -6.26 -1.56 7.65
C ILE A 112 -4.82 -1.02 7.50
N LEU A 113 -3.86 -1.76 8.02
CA LEU A 113 -2.43 -1.52 7.79
C LEU A 113 -1.88 -2.56 6.81
N LEU A 114 -1.19 -2.11 5.76
CA LEU A 114 -0.72 -2.92 4.63
C LEU A 114 0.81 -2.89 4.48
N PRO A 115 1.60 -3.22 5.49
CA PRO A 115 3.05 -3.17 5.43
C PRO A 115 3.61 -4.41 4.71
N ASN A 116 4.86 -4.33 4.25
CA ASN A 116 5.64 -5.53 4.07
C ASN A 116 6.17 -6.03 5.43
N GLU A 117 6.77 -7.23 5.44
CA GLU A 117 7.26 -7.83 6.68
C GLU A 117 8.33 -6.97 7.37
N GLU A 118 9.28 -6.45 6.61
CA GLU A 118 10.37 -5.62 7.14
C GLU A 118 9.83 -4.31 7.74
N GLU A 119 8.94 -3.63 7.03
CA GLU A 119 8.24 -2.45 7.53
C GLU A 119 7.49 -2.75 8.83
N LEU A 120 6.75 -3.86 8.89
CA LEU A 120 5.99 -4.25 10.07
C LEU A 120 6.89 -4.45 11.30
N LEU A 121 8.03 -5.12 11.10
CA LEU A 121 9.03 -5.32 12.16
C LEU A 121 9.59 -4.00 12.67
N GLN A 122 9.92 -3.08 11.75
CA GLN A 122 10.43 -1.75 12.10
C GLN A 122 9.38 -0.90 12.82
N ILE A 123 8.13 -0.87 12.34
CA ILE A 123 7.02 -0.18 13.00
C ILE A 123 6.83 -0.68 14.43
N ALA A 124 6.87 -2.00 14.62
CA ALA A 124 6.72 -2.61 15.93
C ALA A 124 7.98 -2.49 16.80
N GLY A 125 9.16 -2.28 16.22
CA GLY A 125 10.45 -2.25 16.92
C GLY A 125 10.82 -3.61 17.51
N VAL A 126 10.61 -4.69 16.74
CA VAL A 126 10.88 -6.08 17.09
C VAL A 126 11.45 -6.84 15.89
N THR A 127 11.93 -8.06 16.09
CA THR A 127 12.55 -8.89 15.04
C THR A 127 11.74 -10.13 14.67
N ILE A 128 10.62 -10.36 15.35
CA ILE A 128 9.76 -11.53 15.15
C ILE A 128 8.38 -11.06 14.66
N LEU A 129 7.94 -11.65 13.55
CA LEU A 129 6.70 -11.24 12.85
C LEU A 129 5.45 -11.39 13.75
N GLU A 130 5.35 -12.49 14.46
CA GLU A 130 4.23 -12.77 15.36
C GLU A 130 4.18 -11.78 16.55
N GLU A 131 5.35 -11.37 17.03
CA GLU A 131 5.49 -10.36 18.08
C GLU A 131 5.07 -8.99 17.57
N ALA A 132 5.48 -8.62 16.34
CA ALA A 132 5.09 -7.38 15.68
C ALA A 132 3.57 -7.28 15.56
N LEU A 133 2.94 -8.33 15.07
CA LEU A 133 1.49 -8.41 14.97
C LEU A 133 0.81 -8.28 16.35
N SER A 134 1.30 -9.00 17.37
CA SER A 134 0.75 -8.93 18.73
C SER A 134 0.80 -7.52 19.31
N LYS A 135 1.91 -6.81 19.04
CA LYS A 135 2.14 -5.45 19.55
C LYS A 135 1.24 -4.40 18.87
N LEU A 136 0.92 -4.60 17.58
CA LEU A 136 0.14 -3.64 16.81
C LEU A 136 -1.37 -3.96 16.74
N ALA A 137 -1.77 -5.20 16.99
CA ALA A 137 -3.17 -5.62 16.98
C ALA A 137 -4.11 -4.80 17.90
N PRO A 138 -3.69 -4.33 19.09
CA PRO A 138 -4.54 -3.48 19.92
C PRO A 138 -4.83 -2.11 19.29
N ARG A 139 -4.00 -1.67 18.34
CA ARG A 139 -4.07 -0.35 17.71
C ARG A 139 -4.75 -0.37 16.35
N VAL A 140 -4.57 -1.47 15.59
CA VAL A 140 -5.04 -1.57 14.22
C VAL A 140 -5.93 -2.80 14.08
N PRO A 141 -7.22 -2.63 13.73
CA PRO A 141 -8.18 -3.75 13.64
C PRO A 141 -7.78 -4.83 12.65
N MET A 142 -7.17 -4.45 11.53
CA MET A 142 -6.71 -5.38 10.49
C MET A 142 -5.28 -5.05 10.05
N ILE A 143 -4.40 -6.04 10.09
CA ILE A 143 -3.03 -5.94 9.56
C ILE A 143 -2.84 -7.01 8.51
N VAL A 144 -2.37 -6.62 7.32
CA VAL A 144 -2.08 -7.53 6.22
C VAL A 144 -0.61 -7.39 5.85
N ALA A 145 0.22 -8.25 6.43
CA ALA A 145 1.66 -8.25 6.18
C ALA A 145 1.99 -8.95 4.86
N LYS A 146 2.62 -8.23 3.95
CA LYS A 146 3.12 -8.74 2.66
C LYS A 146 4.46 -9.44 2.89
N CYS A 147 4.51 -10.77 2.77
CA CYS A 147 5.68 -11.59 3.09
C CYS A 147 6.37 -12.19 1.85
N GLY A 148 6.26 -11.54 0.69
CA GLY A 148 6.91 -11.93 -0.56
C GLY A 148 6.57 -13.35 -0.99
N ALA A 149 7.60 -14.19 -1.17
CA ALA A 149 7.43 -15.58 -1.61
C ALA A 149 6.69 -16.48 -0.58
N ARG A 150 6.45 -16.00 0.66
CA ARG A 150 5.64 -16.71 1.66
C ARG A 150 4.16 -16.35 1.58
N GLY A 151 3.77 -15.38 0.76
CA GLY A 151 2.41 -14.89 0.62
C GLY A 151 2.09 -13.74 1.56
N ALA A 152 0.93 -13.77 2.19
CA ALA A 152 0.50 -12.73 3.11
C ALA A 152 0.05 -13.33 4.45
N LEU A 153 0.30 -12.62 5.54
CA LEU A 153 -0.20 -12.95 6.86
C LEU A 153 -1.26 -11.91 7.24
N VAL A 154 -2.50 -12.36 7.39
CA VAL A 154 -3.64 -11.53 7.76
C VAL A 154 -3.90 -11.67 9.26
N GLN A 155 -3.97 -10.56 9.97
CA GLN A 155 -4.44 -10.50 11.34
C GLN A 155 -5.70 -9.63 11.42
N CYS A 156 -6.77 -10.18 11.99
CA CYS A 156 -8.01 -9.48 12.33
C CYS A 156 -8.31 -9.71 13.81
N GLY A 157 -8.25 -8.65 14.61
CA GLY A 157 -8.32 -8.80 16.06
C GLY A 157 -7.24 -9.77 16.58
N ASN A 158 -7.65 -10.87 17.18
CA ASN A 158 -6.74 -11.91 17.70
C ASN A 158 -6.49 -13.08 16.74
N GLU A 159 -7.19 -13.11 15.60
CA GLU A 159 -7.08 -14.21 14.64
C GLU A 159 -5.97 -13.92 13.62
N ARG A 160 -5.20 -14.96 13.29
CA ARG A 160 -4.11 -14.90 12.31
C ARG A 160 -4.23 -16.04 11.32
N GLN A 161 -4.12 -15.70 10.03
CA GLN A 161 -4.13 -16.70 8.98
C GLN A 161 -3.16 -16.36 7.86
N TRP A 162 -2.39 -17.37 7.44
CA TRP A 162 -1.55 -17.28 6.25
C TRP A 162 -2.39 -17.49 4.99
N VAL A 163 -2.18 -16.60 4.02
CA VAL A 163 -2.69 -16.73 2.66
C VAL A 163 -1.53 -17.11 1.76
N ARG A 164 -1.65 -18.27 1.11
CA ARG A 164 -0.58 -18.85 0.29
C ARG A 164 -0.20 -17.92 -0.87
N PRO A 165 1.10 -17.85 -1.21
CA PRO A 165 1.56 -17.13 -2.39
C PRO A 165 1.17 -17.86 -3.67
N LEU A 166 1.20 -17.16 -4.79
CA LEU A 166 1.25 -17.80 -6.09
C LEU A 166 2.70 -18.09 -6.47
N ALA A 167 2.94 -19.30 -7.00
CA ALA A 167 4.26 -19.69 -7.49
C ALA A 167 4.53 -19.00 -8.83
N VAL A 168 5.40 -18.00 -8.83
CA VAL A 168 5.86 -17.29 -10.03
C VAL A 168 7.38 -17.16 -10.02
N GLN A 169 7.96 -16.95 -11.21
CA GLN A 169 9.36 -16.53 -11.35
C GLN A 169 9.36 -15.02 -11.63
N PRO A 170 9.66 -14.16 -10.64
CA PRO A 170 9.61 -12.73 -10.83
C PRO A 170 10.72 -12.25 -11.77
N ILE A 171 10.37 -11.35 -12.69
CA ILE A 171 11.30 -10.61 -13.52
C ILE A 171 11.70 -9.31 -12.81
N ASP A 172 10.71 -8.63 -12.21
CA ASP A 172 10.90 -7.39 -11.48
C ASP A 172 9.89 -7.33 -10.33
N THR A 173 10.32 -6.93 -9.15
CA THR A 173 9.45 -6.82 -7.95
C THR A 173 9.02 -5.40 -7.65
N ILE A 174 9.39 -4.42 -8.49
CA ILE A 174 8.95 -3.03 -8.33
C ILE A 174 7.43 -2.96 -8.49
N GLY A 175 6.76 -2.27 -7.56
CA GLY A 175 5.31 -2.10 -7.57
C GLY A 175 4.50 -3.36 -7.19
N ALA A 176 5.16 -4.46 -6.79
CA ALA A 176 4.43 -5.66 -6.35
C ALA A 176 3.59 -5.39 -5.10
N GLY A 177 4.10 -4.59 -4.16
CA GLY A 177 3.37 -4.14 -2.98
C GLY A 177 2.16 -3.28 -3.32
N ASP A 178 2.33 -2.31 -4.22
CA ASP A 178 1.23 -1.45 -4.68
C ASP A 178 0.15 -2.25 -5.40
N SER A 179 0.58 -3.20 -6.25
CA SER A 179 -0.35 -4.12 -6.95
C SER A 179 -1.07 -5.04 -5.98
N PHE A 180 -0.40 -5.52 -4.93
CA PHE A 180 -1.03 -6.28 -3.85
C PHE A 180 -2.10 -5.42 -3.16
N ASN A 181 -1.76 -4.19 -2.76
CA ASN A 181 -2.69 -3.27 -2.09
C ASN A 181 -3.92 -3.00 -2.97
N ALA A 182 -3.71 -2.76 -4.26
CA ALA A 182 -4.81 -2.53 -5.21
C ALA A 182 -5.75 -3.74 -5.31
N GLY A 183 -5.20 -4.95 -5.44
CA GLY A 183 -5.99 -6.19 -5.49
C GLY A 183 -6.73 -6.45 -4.18
N PHE A 184 -6.05 -6.32 -3.05
CA PHE A 184 -6.63 -6.49 -1.72
C PHE A 184 -7.79 -5.51 -1.50
N LEU A 185 -7.55 -4.21 -1.67
CA LEU A 185 -8.55 -3.18 -1.43
C LEU A 185 -9.73 -3.28 -2.39
N SER A 186 -9.49 -3.61 -3.67
CA SER A 186 -10.56 -3.83 -4.65
C SER A 186 -11.51 -4.95 -4.22
N ALA A 187 -10.97 -6.10 -3.80
CA ALA A 187 -11.77 -7.23 -3.33
C ALA A 187 -12.49 -6.94 -2.00
N TRP A 188 -11.79 -6.32 -1.06
CA TRP A 188 -12.35 -5.96 0.23
C TRP A 188 -13.50 -4.93 0.10
N LEU A 189 -13.34 -3.90 -0.74
CA LEU A 189 -14.39 -2.92 -1.04
C LEU A 189 -15.58 -3.49 -1.82
N ALA A 190 -15.37 -4.62 -2.51
CA ALA A 190 -16.43 -5.42 -3.12
C ALA A 190 -17.13 -6.36 -2.13
N GLY A 191 -16.76 -6.34 -0.83
CA GLY A 191 -17.40 -7.11 0.23
C GLY A 191 -16.81 -8.51 0.45
N LYS A 192 -15.64 -8.82 -0.11
CA LYS A 192 -14.94 -10.08 0.18
C LYS A 192 -14.39 -10.06 1.59
N ASN A 193 -14.29 -11.24 2.21
CA ASN A 193 -13.62 -11.37 3.51
C ASN A 193 -12.11 -11.06 3.41
N PRO A 194 -11.40 -10.83 4.51
CA PRO A 194 -9.99 -10.46 4.51
C PRO A 194 -9.06 -11.48 3.83
N LEU A 195 -9.35 -12.78 3.92
CA LEU A 195 -8.51 -13.83 3.33
C LEU A 195 -8.66 -13.89 1.81
N ASP A 196 -9.90 -13.82 1.32
CA ASP A 196 -10.17 -13.74 -0.11
C ASP A 196 -9.58 -12.46 -0.70
N SER A 197 -9.64 -11.36 0.04
CA SER A 197 -9.03 -10.09 -0.36
C SER A 197 -7.51 -10.20 -0.44
N ALA A 198 -6.87 -10.84 0.54
CA ALA A 198 -5.42 -11.07 0.52
C ALA A 198 -5.01 -12.08 -0.59
N THR A 199 -5.88 -13.02 -0.92
CA THR A 199 -5.68 -13.91 -2.07
C THR A 199 -5.67 -13.11 -3.38
N MET A 200 -6.59 -12.17 -3.55
CA MET A 200 -6.58 -11.25 -4.70
C MET A 200 -5.34 -10.34 -4.69
N GLY A 201 -4.92 -9.86 -3.52
CA GLY A 201 -3.66 -9.13 -3.36
C GLY A 201 -2.45 -9.94 -3.81
N ASN A 202 -2.33 -11.21 -3.37
CA ASN A 202 -1.27 -12.11 -3.83
C ASN A 202 -1.31 -12.31 -5.34
N LEU A 203 -2.51 -12.45 -5.93
CA LEU A 203 -2.70 -12.61 -7.37
C LEU A 203 -2.18 -11.40 -8.16
N THR A 204 -2.63 -10.21 -7.80
CA THR A 204 -2.24 -8.97 -8.49
C THR A 204 -0.78 -8.62 -8.27
N GLY A 205 -0.27 -8.82 -7.04
CA GLY A 205 1.15 -8.65 -6.73
C GLY A 205 2.04 -9.61 -7.51
N ALA A 206 1.68 -10.90 -7.61
CA ALA A 206 2.41 -11.86 -8.38
C ALA A 206 2.39 -11.54 -9.88
N LEU A 207 1.23 -11.17 -10.44
CA LEU A 207 1.09 -10.77 -11.85
C LEU A 207 2.02 -9.61 -12.18
N SER A 208 2.09 -8.57 -11.35
CA SER A 208 2.91 -7.39 -11.61
C SER A 208 4.39 -7.73 -11.79
N THR A 209 4.88 -8.79 -11.12
CA THR A 209 6.29 -9.19 -11.18
C THR A 209 6.70 -9.85 -12.49
N LEU A 210 5.76 -10.19 -13.37
CA LEU A 210 6.01 -10.91 -14.64
C LEU A 210 6.43 -10.01 -15.80
N ARG A 211 6.55 -8.70 -15.59
CA ARG A 211 7.09 -7.72 -16.54
C ARG A 211 7.88 -6.65 -15.79
N PRO A 212 8.87 -6.02 -16.40
CA PRO A 212 9.59 -4.89 -15.81
C PRO A 212 8.65 -3.70 -15.58
N GLY A 213 8.85 -3.00 -14.43
CA GLY A 213 8.19 -1.75 -14.11
C GLY A 213 6.72 -1.92 -13.71
N GLY A 214 6.46 -2.24 -12.49
CA GLY A 214 5.24 -2.29 -11.66
C GLY A 214 3.83 -2.45 -12.28
N ILE A 215 3.58 -1.85 -13.45
CA ILE A 215 2.25 -1.86 -14.09
C ILE A 215 2.23 -2.53 -15.48
N ALA A 216 3.37 -2.81 -16.09
CA ALA A 216 3.42 -3.30 -17.47
C ALA A 216 2.68 -4.65 -17.64
N ALA A 217 2.79 -5.55 -16.65
CA ALA A 217 2.07 -6.82 -16.67
C ALA A 217 0.53 -6.64 -16.66
N HIS A 218 0.03 -5.62 -15.98
CA HIS A 218 -1.40 -5.33 -15.94
C HIS A 218 -1.94 -4.78 -17.27
N HIS A 219 -1.11 -4.09 -18.04
CA HIS A 219 -1.44 -3.59 -19.38
C HIS A 219 -1.30 -4.66 -20.48
N ASP A 220 -0.56 -5.73 -20.24
CA ASP A 220 -0.48 -6.89 -21.16
C ASP A 220 -1.75 -7.74 -21.01
N SER A 221 -2.75 -7.47 -21.86
CA SER A 221 -4.06 -8.15 -21.81
C SER A 221 -3.96 -9.66 -22.04
N SER A 222 -3.01 -10.12 -22.87
CA SER A 222 -2.80 -11.54 -23.13
C SER A 222 -2.23 -12.25 -21.90
N LEU A 223 -1.14 -11.70 -21.35
CA LEU A 223 -0.53 -12.21 -20.10
C LEU A 223 -1.55 -12.23 -18.97
N ARG A 224 -2.24 -11.12 -18.75
CA ARG A 224 -3.24 -11.01 -17.69
C ARG A 224 -4.32 -12.08 -17.82
N THR A 225 -4.88 -12.24 -19.03
CA THR A 225 -5.94 -13.24 -19.26
C THR A 225 -5.45 -14.66 -19.03
N GLN A 226 -4.25 -15.00 -19.52
CA GLN A 226 -3.65 -16.32 -19.33
C GLN A 226 -3.36 -16.58 -17.84
N PHE A 227 -2.78 -15.59 -17.16
CA PHE A 227 -2.43 -15.69 -15.74
C PHE A 227 -3.67 -15.87 -14.86
N LEU A 228 -4.71 -15.08 -15.09
CA LEU A 228 -5.97 -15.17 -14.34
C LEU A 228 -6.65 -16.54 -14.58
N LYS A 229 -6.68 -17.04 -15.82
CA LYS A 229 -7.22 -18.37 -16.11
C LYS A 229 -6.43 -19.48 -15.43
N ALA A 230 -5.12 -19.42 -15.45
CA ALA A 230 -4.26 -20.45 -14.83
C ALA A 230 -4.36 -20.47 -13.30
N ASN A 231 -4.72 -19.33 -12.69
CA ASN A 231 -4.83 -19.15 -11.24
C ASN A 231 -6.27 -18.82 -10.81
N SER A 232 -7.27 -19.22 -11.62
CA SER A 232 -8.67 -19.03 -11.29
C SER A 232 -8.95 -19.64 -9.93
N ILE A 233 -9.19 -18.78 -8.96
CA ILE A 233 -9.71 -19.16 -7.67
C ILE A 233 -11.20 -19.40 -7.91
N ALA A 234 -11.57 -20.67 -7.90
CA ALA A 234 -12.95 -21.10 -8.09
C ALA A 234 -13.85 -20.51 -7.01
#